data_5327e9ccbe301646fcbb1612b1a0d5f1
#
_entry.id   5327e9ccbe301646fcbb1612b1a0d5f1
#
_cell.length_a   1.000
_cell.length_b   1.000
_cell.length_c   1.000
_cell.angle_alpha   90.00
_cell.angle_beta   90.00
_cell.angle_gamma   90.00
#
_symmetry.space_group_name_H-M   'P 1'
#
loop_
_entity.id
_entity.type
_entity.pdbx_description
1 polymer ?
#
loop_
_entity_poly.entity_id
_entity_poly.type
_entity_poly.pdbx_seq_one_letter_code
_entity_poly.pdbx_strand_id
1 'polypeptide(L)'
;INATYNNNTINLAKSSTSGAVTGISIEGMSPALSTAAIKVNNNLINSIDVSGAGSSSAITGISNSSASGVLNINNNTVRGCTSTGSTAGARFTGITNTGAVVNNININDNKLGDAIAGAISYSVFTNAPVYGIYNTQHPVTCSVSISNNDISGIVHSMGSASIQVYI
;
A
#
# COMPACT_ATOMS: atom_id res chain seq x y z
N ILE A 1 -19.39 1.65 -14.49
CA ILE A 1 -18.42 0.53 -14.50
C ILE A 1 -17.96 0.33 -13.06
N ASN A 2 -17.98 -0.90 -12.56
CA ASN A 2 -17.46 -1.25 -11.25
C ASN A 2 -16.24 -2.16 -11.43
N ALA A 3 -15.18 -1.92 -10.67
CA ALA A 3 -14.04 -2.81 -10.58
C ALA A 3 -14.04 -3.51 -9.22
N THR A 4 -13.84 -4.83 -9.22
CA THR A 4 -13.85 -5.63 -7.99
C THR A 4 -12.64 -6.56 -7.96
N TYR A 5 -11.85 -6.46 -6.90
CA TYR A 5 -10.64 -7.23 -6.62
C TYR A 5 -10.79 -7.86 -5.23
N ASN A 6 -11.40 -9.02 -5.15
CA ASN A 6 -11.73 -9.64 -3.87
C ASN A 6 -11.18 -11.06 -3.74
N ASN A 7 -10.85 -11.45 -2.52
CA ASN A 7 -10.48 -12.82 -2.15
C ASN A 7 -9.27 -13.38 -2.90
N ASN A 8 -8.31 -12.52 -3.27
CA ASN A 8 -7.08 -12.97 -3.92
C ASN A 8 -5.98 -13.23 -2.88
N THR A 9 -5.13 -14.21 -3.17
CA THR A 9 -3.86 -14.41 -2.46
C THR A 9 -2.71 -14.10 -3.41
N ILE A 10 -1.81 -13.22 -3.00
CA ILE A 10 -0.74 -12.69 -3.84
C ILE A 10 0.60 -12.93 -3.16
N ASN A 11 1.53 -13.56 -3.88
CA ASN A 11 2.92 -13.74 -3.49
C ASN A 11 3.80 -13.27 -4.65
N LEU A 12 4.71 -12.36 -4.38
CA LEU A 12 5.58 -11.76 -5.38
C LEU A 12 7.04 -11.83 -4.92
N ALA A 13 7.94 -12.12 -5.84
CA ALA A 13 9.36 -12.05 -5.61
C ALA A 13 10.05 -11.26 -6.73
N LYS A 14 11.03 -10.42 -6.38
CA LYS A 14 11.79 -9.63 -7.31
C LYS A 14 13.25 -9.56 -6.88
N SER A 15 14.14 -9.99 -7.77
CA SER A 15 15.61 -9.96 -7.59
C SER A 15 16.27 -8.87 -8.45
N SER A 16 15.69 -7.69 -8.53
CA SER A 16 16.18 -6.59 -9.36
C SER A 16 16.61 -5.40 -8.51
N THR A 17 17.58 -4.64 -9.00
CA THR A 17 18.10 -3.45 -8.33
C THR A 17 17.26 -2.19 -8.52
N SER A 18 16.21 -2.23 -9.34
CA SER A 18 15.38 -1.05 -9.62
C SER A 18 13.90 -1.39 -9.83
N GLY A 19 13.05 -0.42 -9.61
CA GLY A 19 11.60 -0.47 -9.84
C GLY A 19 10.79 -0.90 -8.62
N ALA A 20 9.56 -0.38 -8.54
CA ALA A 20 8.61 -0.69 -7.48
C ALA A 20 7.96 -2.07 -7.68
N VAL A 21 7.49 -2.65 -6.58
CA VAL A 21 6.63 -3.84 -6.58
C VAL A 21 5.33 -3.48 -5.88
N THR A 22 4.22 -3.73 -6.55
CA THR A 22 2.88 -3.47 -6.03
C THR A 22 2.07 -4.76 -6.01
N GLY A 23 1.47 -5.08 -4.87
CA GLY A 23 0.63 -6.26 -4.74
C GLY A 23 -0.64 -6.17 -5.58
N ILE A 24 -1.44 -5.12 -5.36
CA ILE A 24 -2.62 -4.82 -6.18
C ILE A 24 -2.50 -3.39 -6.70
N SER A 25 -2.52 -3.21 -8.03
CA SER A 25 -2.53 -1.89 -8.69
C SER A 25 -3.83 -1.69 -9.46
N ILE A 26 -4.49 -0.55 -9.19
CA ILE A 26 -5.71 -0.15 -9.86
C ILE A 26 -5.43 1.15 -10.62
N GLU A 27 -5.47 1.08 -11.94
CA GLU A 27 -5.08 2.17 -12.84
C GLU A 27 -6.06 2.32 -14.00
N GLY A 28 -6.11 3.49 -14.62
CA GLY A 28 -6.71 3.70 -15.93
C GLY A 28 -8.24 3.80 -15.98
N MET A 29 -8.94 3.89 -14.86
CA MET A 29 -10.37 4.19 -14.89
C MET A 29 -10.61 5.69 -15.14
N SER A 30 -11.48 6.01 -16.06
CA SER A 30 -11.77 7.41 -16.43
C SER A 30 -12.55 8.14 -15.32
N PRO A 31 -12.24 9.42 -15.06
CA PRO A 31 -12.90 10.24 -14.03
C PRO A 31 -14.39 10.53 -14.28
N ALA A 32 -14.92 10.18 -15.45
CA ALA A 32 -16.27 10.57 -15.87
C ALA A 32 -17.42 9.84 -15.12
N LEU A 33 -17.13 8.98 -14.15
CA LEU A 33 -18.15 8.13 -13.55
C LEU A 33 -18.25 8.34 -12.03
N SER A 34 -18.96 9.39 -11.62
CA SER A 34 -19.34 9.60 -10.21
C SER A 34 -20.10 8.43 -9.58
N THR A 35 -20.57 7.48 -10.38
CA THR A 35 -21.27 6.27 -9.96
C THR A 35 -20.39 5.01 -9.95
N ALA A 36 -19.16 5.07 -10.48
CA ALA A 36 -18.26 3.93 -10.50
C ALA A 36 -17.77 3.59 -9.08
N ALA A 37 -17.78 2.32 -8.74
CA ALA A 37 -17.23 1.83 -7.49
C ALA A 37 -16.00 0.94 -7.73
N ILE A 38 -14.93 1.19 -6.98
CA ILE A 38 -13.77 0.32 -6.87
C ILE A 38 -13.88 -0.41 -5.53
N LYS A 39 -13.79 -1.74 -5.56
CA LYS A 39 -13.81 -2.60 -4.38
C LYS A 39 -12.58 -3.48 -4.34
N VAL A 40 -11.80 -3.37 -3.29
CA VAL A 40 -10.60 -4.16 -3.01
C VAL A 40 -10.75 -4.75 -1.62
N ASN A 41 -11.39 -5.91 -1.52
CA ASN A 41 -11.76 -6.43 -0.20
C ASN A 41 -11.29 -7.88 0.00
N ASN A 42 -10.97 -8.21 1.23
CA ASN A 42 -10.63 -9.58 1.66
C ASN A 42 -9.43 -10.18 0.89
N ASN A 43 -8.48 -9.37 0.44
CA ASN A 43 -7.31 -9.88 -0.23
C ASN A 43 -6.18 -10.13 0.78
N LEU A 44 -5.39 -11.15 0.50
CA LEU A 44 -4.18 -11.47 1.24
C LEU A 44 -2.96 -11.25 0.34
N ILE A 45 -2.20 -10.20 0.59
CA ILE A 45 -0.86 -10.01 0.06
C ILE A 45 0.07 -10.61 1.11
N ASN A 46 0.49 -11.86 0.89
CA ASN A 46 1.18 -12.66 1.90
C ASN A 46 2.70 -12.58 1.80
N SER A 47 3.24 -12.19 0.65
CA SER A 47 4.67 -12.03 0.46
C SER A 47 4.96 -11.05 -0.68
N ILE A 48 5.81 -10.08 -0.40
CA ILE A 48 6.52 -9.31 -1.42
C ILE A 48 7.99 -9.30 -1.02
N ASP A 49 8.82 -10.04 -1.74
CA ASP A 49 10.25 -10.10 -1.49
C ASP A 49 11.03 -9.32 -2.55
N VAL A 50 11.80 -8.33 -2.12
CA VAL A 50 12.67 -7.51 -2.96
C VAL A 50 14.10 -7.65 -2.48
N SER A 51 14.87 -8.52 -3.14
CA SER A 51 16.20 -8.95 -2.69
C SER A 51 17.39 -8.31 -3.42
N GLY A 52 17.18 -7.36 -4.30
CA GLY A 52 18.26 -6.70 -5.06
C GLY A 52 19.13 -5.78 -4.20
N ALA A 53 20.43 -6.03 -4.12
CA ALA A 53 21.37 -5.16 -3.42
C ALA A 53 21.42 -3.76 -4.08
N GLY A 54 21.40 -2.69 -3.27
CA GLY A 54 21.36 -1.31 -3.76
C GLY A 54 20.02 -0.90 -4.38
N SER A 55 18.98 -1.70 -4.16
CA SER A 55 17.67 -1.48 -4.74
C SER A 55 17.04 -0.16 -4.26
N SER A 56 16.48 0.58 -5.21
CA SER A 56 15.55 1.69 -4.95
C SER A 56 14.09 1.24 -4.97
N SER A 57 13.85 -0.06 -4.91
CA SER A 57 12.52 -0.63 -5.10
C SER A 57 11.61 -0.33 -3.91
N ALA A 58 10.56 0.43 -4.18
CA ALA A 58 9.48 0.59 -3.23
C ALA A 58 8.59 -0.67 -3.20
N ILE A 59 8.07 -0.98 -2.03
CA ILE A 59 7.00 -1.97 -1.88
C ILE A 59 5.70 -1.24 -1.57
N THR A 60 4.67 -1.54 -2.34
CA THR A 60 3.32 -1.06 -2.10
C THR A 60 2.37 -2.26 -2.00
N GLY A 61 1.62 -2.37 -0.94
CA GLY A 61 0.62 -3.43 -0.80
C GLY A 61 -0.52 -3.23 -1.80
N ILE A 62 -1.30 -2.17 -1.62
CA ILE A 62 -2.44 -1.84 -2.48
C ILE A 62 -2.30 -0.40 -2.97
N SER A 63 -2.43 -0.18 -4.28
CA SER A 63 -2.37 1.14 -4.91
C SER A 63 -3.61 1.40 -5.74
N ASN A 64 -4.25 2.55 -5.52
CA ASN A 64 -5.25 3.11 -6.41
C ASN A 64 -4.80 4.44 -6.97
N SER A 65 -4.66 4.53 -8.28
CA SER A 65 -4.46 5.77 -9.03
C SER A 65 -5.66 6.11 -9.94
N SER A 66 -6.69 5.27 -9.92
CA SER A 66 -7.88 5.44 -10.74
C SER A 66 -8.91 6.35 -10.10
N ALA A 67 -9.57 7.15 -10.92
CA ALA A 67 -10.72 7.93 -10.51
C ALA A 67 -11.97 7.06 -10.32
N SER A 68 -12.80 7.40 -9.34
CA SER A 68 -14.06 6.69 -9.07
C SER A 68 -15.06 7.55 -8.29
N GLY A 69 -16.32 7.12 -8.25
CA GLY A 69 -17.31 7.67 -7.32
C GLY A 69 -17.06 7.19 -5.90
N VAL A 70 -16.79 5.90 -5.75
CA VAL A 70 -16.59 5.26 -4.45
C VAL A 70 -15.36 4.37 -4.48
N LEU A 71 -14.52 4.45 -3.46
CA LEU A 71 -13.41 3.55 -3.21
C LEU A 71 -13.62 2.80 -1.91
N ASN A 72 -13.61 1.48 -1.97
CA ASN A 72 -13.64 0.60 -0.80
C ASN A 72 -12.39 -0.29 -0.79
N ILE A 73 -11.54 -0.14 0.21
CA ILE A 73 -10.38 -0.99 0.47
C ILE A 73 -10.54 -1.54 1.89
N ASN A 74 -11.19 -2.69 2.04
CA ASN A 74 -11.57 -3.17 3.36
C ASN A 74 -11.17 -4.62 3.60
N ASN A 75 -10.85 -4.96 4.84
CA ASN A 75 -10.54 -6.33 5.28
C ASN A 75 -9.38 -6.97 4.50
N ASN A 76 -8.42 -6.19 4.03
CA ASN A 76 -7.25 -6.75 3.36
C ASN A 76 -6.11 -6.98 4.37
N THR A 77 -5.28 -7.97 4.08
CA THR A 77 -4.05 -8.23 4.83
C THR A 77 -2.84 -8.05 3.92
N VAL A 78 -1.88 -7.26 4.35
CA VAL A 78 -0.57 -7.08 3.70
C VAL A 78 0.51 -7.48 4.71
N ARG A 79 1.24 -8.56 4.44
CA ARG A 79 2.28 -9.08 5.33
C ARG A 79 3.37 -9.81 4.55
N GLY A 80 4.43 -10.26 5.24
CA GLY A 80 5.52 -11.00 4.62
C GLY A 80 6.31 -10.16 3.61
N CYS A 81 6.32 -8.83 3.76
CA CYS A 81 7.02 -7.94 2.85
C CYS A 81 8.44 -7.72 3.33
N THR A 82 9.44 -8.10 2.51
CA THR A 82 10.85 -7.97 2.85
C THR A 82 11.58 -7.16 1.78
N SER A 83 12.50 -6.31 2.20
CA SER A 83 13.36 -5.57 1.29
C SER A 83 14.80 -5.47 1.80
N THR A 84 15.75 -5.68 0.90
CA THR A 84 17.17 -5.36 1.08
C THR A 84 17.56 -4.05 0.40
N GLY A 85 16.59 -3.26 -0.03
CA GLY A 85 16.81 -1.96 -0.66
C GLY A 85 17.44 -0.95 0.30
N SER A 86 18.50 -0.26 -0.16
CA SER A 86 19.32 0.64 0.67
C SER A 86 19.22 2.10 0.28
N THR A 87 18.42 2.46 -0.72
CA THR A 87 18.31 3.84 -1.18
C THR A 87 17.08 4.53 -0.61
N ALA A 88 17.04 5.87 -0.68
CA ALA A 88 15.87 6.66 -0.27
C ALA A 88 14.57 6.32 -1.02
N GLY A 89 14.65 5.63 -2.15
CA GLY A 89 13.49 5.13 -2.89
C GLY A 89 12.93 3.81 -2.38
N ALA A 90 13.65 3.08 -1.54
CA ALA A 90 13.24 1.80 -0.97
C ALA A 90 12.25 2.01 0.19
N ARG A 91 11.04 2.47 -0.11
CA ARG A 91 9.99 2.76 0.87
C ARG A 91 8.94 1.65 0.92
N PHE A 92 8.29 1.54 2.06
CA PHE A 92 7.09 0.74 2.22
C PHE A 92 5.84 1.64 2.24
N THR A 93 4.80 1.21 1.55
CA THR A 93 3.47 1.79 1.64
C THR A 93 2.45 0.66 1.71
N GLY A 94 1.70 0.58 2.78
CA GLY A 94 0.68 -0.46 2.93
C GLY A 94 -0.46 -0.26 1.93
N ILE A 95 -1.15 0.86 2.03
CA ILE A 95 -2.24 1.24 1.12
C ILE A 95 -2.00 2.67 0.63
N THR A 96 -2.11 2.91 -0.67
CA THR A 96 -2.07 4.28 -1.23
C THR A 96 -3.28 4.55 -2.11
N ASN A 97 -3.85 5.75 -1.97
CA ASN A 97 -4.83 6.29 -2.89
C ASN A 97 -4.37 7.67 -3.39
N THR A 98 -4.07 7.73 -4.66
CA THR A 98 -3.79 8.97 -5.41
C THR A 98 -4.84 9.23 -6.50
N GLY A 99 -5.81 8.34 -6.64
CA GLY A 99 -6.92 8.48 -7.58
C GLY A 99 -7.98 9.47 -7.08
N ALA A 100 -8.56 10.23 -8.00
CA ALA A 100 -9.62 11.19 -7.68
C ALA A 100 -10.93 10.46 -7.34
N VAL A 101 -11.26 10.36 -6.07
CA VAL A 101 -12.50 9.75 -5.58
C VAL A 101 -13.46 10.85 -5.15
N VAL A 102 -14.66 10.89 -5.73
CA VAL A 102 -15.54 12.08 -5.61
C VAL A 102 -16.62 11.98 -4.52
N ASN A 103 -17.04 10.79 -4.12
CA ASN A 103 -18.13 10.63 -3.13
C ASN A 103 -17.64 10.06 -1.80
N ASN A 104 -17.12 8.82 -1.81
CA ASN A 104 -16.75 8.13 -0.58
C ASN A 104 -15.43 7.36 -0.72
N ILE A 105 -14.56 7.50 0.26
CA ILE A 105 -13.37 6.67 0.47
C ILE A 105 -13.58 5.91 1.77
N ASN A 106 -13.53 4.58 1.71
CA ASN A 106 -13.60 3.70 2.86
C ASN A 106 -12.36 2.79 2.86
N ILE A 107 -11.46 3.00 3.82
CA ILE A 107 -10.25 2.18 4.02
C ILE A 107 -10.32 1.65 5.45
N ASN A 108 -11.01 0.53 5.63
CA ASN A 108 -11.37 0.07 6.96
C ASN A 108 -11.00 -1.40 7.20
N ASP A 109 -10.74 -1.74 8.45
CA ASP A 109 -10.52 -3.12 8.89
C ASP A 109 -9.36 -3.84 8.18
N ASN A 110 -8.35 -3.09 7.66
CA ASN A 110 -7.20 -3.69 7.03
C ASN A 110 -6.12 -4.02 8.06
N LYS A 111 -5.35 -5.07 7.77
CA LYS A 111 -4.20 -5.48 8.56
C LYS A 111 -2.92 -5.27 7.75
N LEU A 112 -2.09 -4.33 8.17
CA LEU A 112 -0.82 -3.97 7.53
C LEU A 112 0.33 -4.42 8.42
N GLY A 113 0.84 -5.59 8.15
CA GLY A 113 1.79 -6.30 9.00
C GLY A 113 1.16 -7.47 9.74
N ASP A 114 1.73 -7.81 10.89
CA ASP A 114 1.23 -8.86 11.78
C ASP A 114 1.66 -8.55 13.23
N ALA A 115 1.10 -9.23 14.21
CA ALA A 115 1.52 -9.14 15.60
C ALA A 115 2.99 -9.59 15.83
N ILE A 116 3.57 -10.29 14.86
CA ILE A 116 4.97 -10.74 14.89
C ILE A 116 5.87 -9.65 14.33
N ALA A 117 6.90 -9.25 15.07
CA ALA A 117 7.89 -8.30 14.60
C ALA A 117 8.58 -8.81 13.31
N GLY A 118 8.72 -7.94 12.32
CA GLY A 118 9.33 -8.29 11.03
C GLY A 118 8.37 -8.89 10.01
N ALA A 119 7.08 -8.91 10.27
CA ALA A 119 6.07 -9.24 9.25
C ALA A 119 6.17 -8.32 8.01
N ILE A 120 6.68 -7.11 8.20
CA ILE A 120 7.18 -6.22 7.16
C ILE A 120 8.59 -5.79 7.58
N SER A 121 9.61 -6.11 6.78
CA SER A 121 11.00 -5.91 7.17
C SER A 121 11.84 -5.26 6.08
N TYR A 122 12.51 -4.18 6.45
CA TYR A 122 13.57 -3.53 5.68
C TYR A 122 14.89 -3.74 6.42
N SER A 123 15.68 -4.69 5.97
CA SER A 123 16.88 -5.16 6.66
C SER A 123 18.13 -4.32 6.39
N VAL A 124 18.10 -3.45 5.40
CA VAL A 124 19.21 -2.57 5.03
C VAL A 124 18.84 -1.13 5.37
N PHE A 125 19.82 -0.37 5.82
CA PHE A 125 19.64 1.04 6.16
C PHE A 125 19.09 1.85 4.99
N THR A 126 17.97 2.50 5.19
CA THR A 126 17.36 3.41 4.23
C THR A 126 16.75 4.61 4.96
N ASN A 127 16.75 5.76 4.30
CA ASN A 127 16.09 6.97 4.76
C ASN A 127 14.69 7.13 4.15
N ALA A 128 14.18 6.09 3.51
CA ALA A 128 12.87 6.12 2.89
C ALA A 128 11.75 6.12 3.94
N PRO A 129 10.68 6.88 3.73
CA PRO A 129 9.55 6.91 4.65
C PRO A 129 8.78 5.59 4.63
N VAL A 130 8.09 5.33 5.74
CA VAL A 130 7.13 4.24 5.89
C VAL A 130 5.74 4.85 5.98
N TYR A 131 4.85 4.41 5.10
CA TYR A 131 3.44 4.80 5.11
C TYR A 131 2.57 3.57 5.41
N GLY A 132 1.76 3.64 6.42
CA GLY A 132 0.68 2.66 6.61
C GLY A 132 -0.40 2.89 5.56
N ILE A 133 -1.08 4.02 5.64
CA ILE A 133 -2.11 4.43 4.67
C ILE A 133 -1.78 5.84 4.17
N TYR A 134 -1.73 6.01 2.86
CA TYR A 134 -1.43 7.28 2.21
C TYR A 134 -2.56 7.66 1.25
N ASN A 135 -3.38 8.64 1.64
CA ASN A 135 -4.52 9.12 0.86
C ASN A 135 -4.36 10.61 0.56
N THR A 136 -4.25 11.00 -0.70
CA THR A 136 -3.95 12.39 -1.10
C THR A 136 -4.97 13.02 -2.01
N GLN A 137 -5.84 12.25 -2.63
CA GLN A 137 -6.73 12.76 -3.69
C GLN A 137 -8.21 12.56 -3.32
N HIS A 138 -8.81 13.62 -2.82
CA HIS A 138 -10.26 13.70 -2.61
C HIS A 138 -10.74 15.16 -2.73
N PRO A 139 -11.86 15.44 -3.36
CA PRO A 139 -12.47 16.77 -3.33
C PRO A 139 -13.04 17.05 -1.92
N VAL A 140 -13.28 18.32 -1.63
CA VAL A 140 -13.80 18.78 -0.32
C VAL A 140 -15.17 18.18 0.04
N THR A 141 -15.90 17.67 -0.92
CA THR A 141 -17.21 17.03 -0.72
C THR A 141 -17.12 15.51 -0.51
N CYS A 142 -15.94 14.92 -0.68
CA CYS A 142 -15.74 13.48 -0.47
C CYS A 142 -15.80 13.13 1.01
N SER A 143 -16.58 12.13 1.35
CA SER A 143 -16.55 11.54 2.69
C SER A 143 -15.40 10.53 2.81
N VAL A 144 -14.57 10.67 3.84
CA VAL A 144 -13.42 9.78 4.06
C VAL A 144 -13.58 9.05 5.39
N SER A 145 -13.57 7.73 5.35
CA SER A 145 -13.52 6.86 6.51
C SER A 145 -12.25 6.02 6.46
N ILE A 146 -11.38 6.21 7.45
CA ILE A 146 -10.18 5.37 7.64
C ILE A 146 -10.23 4.90 9.10
N SER A 147 -10.69 3.67 9.31
CA SER A 147 -10.99 3.18 10.66
C SER A 147 -10.64 1.71 10.85
N ASN A 148 -10.39 1.32 12.11
CA ASN A 148 -10.12 -0.05 12.52
C ASN A 148 -8.96 -0.74 11.76
N ASN A 149 -8.02 0.03 11.22
CA ASN A 149 -6.85 -0.55 10.56
C ASN A 149 -5.80 -0.91 11.61
N ASP A 150 -5.28 -2.12 11.55
CA ASP A 150 -4.15 -2.58 12.37
C ASP A 150 -2.85 -2.41 11.56
N ILE A 151 -1.94 -1.59 12.07
CA ILE A 151 -0.63 -1.36 11.48
C ILE A 151 0.42 -1.78 12.49
N SER A 152 0.99 -2.96 12.31
CA SER A 152 1.86 -3.59 13.31
C SER A 152 2.96 -4.46 12.70
N GLY A 153 3.97 -4.82 13.51
CA GLY A 153 5.04 -5.74 13.11
C GLY A 153 5.97 -5.20 12.01
N ILE A 154 6.05 -3.89 11.83
CA ILE A 154 6.95 -3.27 10.85
C ILE A 154 8.32 -3.05 11.51
N VAL A 155 9.36 -3.64 10.92
CA VAL A 155 10.76 -3.44 11.30
C VAL A 155 11.48 -2.74 10.16
N HIS A 156 12.00 -1.56 10.45
CA HIS A 156 12.71 -0.74 9.48
C HIS A 156 14.10 -0.37 10.01
N SER A 157 15.14 -0.86 9.36
CA SER A 157 16.52 -0.53 9.70
C SER A 157 16.86 0.87 9.17
N MET A 158 17.20 1.78 10.08
CA MET A 158 17.38 3.21 9.80
C MET A 158 18.85 3.57 9.65
N GLY A 159 19.19 4.33 8.59
CA GLY A 159 20.57 4.78 8.30
C GLY A 159 20.96 6.09 8.96
N SER A 160 20.05 6.98 9.27
CA SER A 160 20.27 8.27 9.95
C SER A 160 18.97 8.98 10.35
N ALA A 161 19.11 10.04 11.08
CA ALA A 161 18.24 10.63 12.08
C ALA A 161 16.82 11.13 11.73
N SER A 162 16.19 10.79 10.65
CA SER A 162 14.81 11.25 10.40
C SER A 162 14.01 10.26 9.58
N ILE A 163 13.21 9.44 10.23
CA ILE A 163 12.18 8.68 9.54
C ILE A 163 10.82 9.28 9.87
N GLN A 164 10.04 9.45 8.82
CA GLN A 164 8.64 9.80 8.95
C GLN A 164 7.81 8.52 8.84
N VAL A 165 7.11 8.18 9.91
CA VAL A 165 6.11 7.13 9.92
C VAL A 165 4.76 7.81 9.87
N TYR A 166 4.02 7.57 8.81
CA TYR A 166 2.66 8.04 8.66
C TYR A 166 1.70 6.87 8.91
N ILE A 167 0.84 7.04 9.88
CA ILE A 167 -0.17 6.04 10.27
C ILE A 167 -1.52 6.51 9.79
#